data_03257d840843becb7e3301af685658b2
#
_entry.id   03257d840843becb7e3301af685658b2
#
_cell.length_a   1.000
_cell.length_b   1.000
_cell.length_c   1.000
_cell.angle_alpha   90.00
_cell.angle_beta   90.00
_cell.angle_gamma   90.00
#
_symmetry.space_group_name_H-M   'P 1'
#
loop_
_entity.id
_entity.type
_entity.pdbx_description
1 polymer ?
#
loop_
_entity_poly.entity_id
_entity_poly.type
_entity_poly.pdbx_seq_one_letter_code
_entity_poly.pdbx_strand_id
1 'polypeptide(L)'
;MKLPMLFARTNTGAIQTWTIEVDGNKYRTHYGQLDGAIQITEWTLCEGKNTGKKNATSNEDQAVKEAKATWKKKKESGYFEKINDIDGISFTEPMLAKNYDDYKDDLKYPIYSQPKLDGIRCVVKKDGMWSRNGKPIVSAPHVLVALKDFFVKFPNAILDGELYADKFANDFNAICSLVKKTKPTPEDLTESAKNIQYWVYDWIVQKTFSDRNADITTYLTNNNVVRRVPTHLVDTITHLNQLYEKYIDEGYEGQMVRTDGPYENKRSKHLLKRKEFQDSEFKILDIVEGVGNKSGMAGNMVFKNHKGIEFHSNIKGDRQYLKELLKNKNKLIGKSATVKYFNLTPGDELPRFPYVTNIDRESYE
;
A
#
# COMPACT_ATOMS: atom_id res chain seq x y z
N MET A 1 3.78 -30.84 6.78
CA MET A 1 3.64 -29.96 7.98
C MET A 1 2.49 -28.99 7.74
N LYS A 2 1.62 -28.75 8.73
CA LYS A 2 0.52 -27.77 8.62
C LYS A 2 0.69 -26.73 9.72
N LEU A 3 0.65 -25.45 9.38
CA LEU A 3 0.74 -24.36 10.37
C LEU A 3 -0.62 -24.13 11.03
N PRO A 4 -0.68 -23.51 12.25
CA PRO A 4 -1.93 -23.21 12.93
C PRO A 4 -2.92 -22.48 12.04
N MET A 5 -4.21 -22.80 12.22
CA MET A 5 -5.30 -22.12 11.53
C MET A 5 -5.41 -20.68 12.03
N LEU A 6 -5.66 -19.77 11.10
CA LEU A 6 -5.89 -18.37 11.38
C LEU A 6 -7.34 -18.00 11.05
N PHE A 7 -7.89 -17.06 11.80
CA PHE A 7 -9.27 -16.61 11.72
C PHE A 7 -9.35 -15.11 11.50
N ALA A 8 -10.31 -14.65 10.72
CA ALA A 8 -10.60 -13.22 10.55
C ALA A 8 -12.10 -13.02 10.31
N ARG A 9 -12.62 -11.84 10.66
CA ARG A 9 -14.00 -11.47 10.32
C ARG A 9 -14.05 -10.88 8.92
N THR A 10 -15.03 -11.31 8.12
CA THR A 10 -15.31 -10.72 6.81
C THR A 10 -16.10 -9.42 6.97
N ASN A 11 -16.15 -8.61 5.91
CA ASN A 11 -16.97 -7.39 5.90
C ASN A 11 -18.48 -7.65 6.08
N THR A 12 -18.92 -8.88 5.84
CA THR A 12 -20.32 -9.33 6.03
C THR A 12 -20.56 -9.94 7.41
N GLY A 13 -19.53 -9.95 8.30
CA GLY A 13 -19.65 -10.46 9.66
C GLY A 13 -19.35 -11.95 9.82
N ALA A 14 -19.19 -12.73 8.74
CA ALA A 14 -18.84 -14.15 8.81
C ALA A 14 -17.37 -14.32 9.25
N ILE A 15 -17.03 -15.48 9.82
CA ILE A 15 -15.67 -15.84 10.19
C ILE A 15 -15.02 -16.60 9.03
N GLN A 16 -13.90 -16.11 8.56
CA GLN A 16 -13.07 -16.76 7.55
C GLN A 16 -11.89 -17.48 8.21
N THR A 17 -11.60 -18.69 7.74
CA THR A 17 -10.44 -19.49 8.15
C THR A 17 -9.36 -19.48 7.08
N TRP A 18 -8.11 -19.60 7.50
CA TRP A 18 -6.96 -19.72 6.62
C TRP A 18 -5.82 -20.50 7.27
N THR A 19 -5.21 -21.42 6.53
CA THR A 19 -4.00 -22.13 6.97
C THR A 19 -3.12 -22.47 5.78
N ILE A 20 -1.87 -22.90 6.05
CA ILE A 20 -0.89 -23.27 5.05
C ILE A 20 -0.33 -24.65 5.37
N GLU A 21 -0.21 -25.48 4.34
CA GLU A 21 0.34 -26.83 4.40
C GLU A 21 1.62 -26.89 3.60
N VAL A 22 2.62 -27.59 4.12
CA VAL A 22 3.92 -27.87 3.48
C VAL A 22 4.12 -29.36 3.34
N ASP A 23 4.52 -29.79 2.14
CA ASP A 23 4.85 -31.19 1.81
C ASP A 23 6.12 -31.20 0.96
N GLY A 24 7.22 -31.73 1.52
CA GLY A 24 8.54 -31.69 0.90
C GLY A 24 8.95 -30.27 0.52
N ASN A 25 9.25 -30.06 -0.75
CA ASN A 25 9.69 -28.78 -1.30
C ASN A 25 8.55 -27.88 -1.82
N LYS A 26 7.31 -28.12 -1.40
CA LYS A 26 6.13 -27.37 -1.86
C LYS A 26 5.20 -26.99 -0.74
N TYR A 27 4.40 -25.94 -0.93
CA TYR A 27 3.34 -25.53 0.00
C TYR A 27 2.07 -25.14 -0.74
N ARG A 28 0.93 -25.17 -0.03
CA ARG A 28 -0.37 -24.68 -0.50
C ARG A 28 -1.18 -24.08 0.63
N THR A 29 -2.21 -23.32 0.30
CA THR A 29 -3.10 -22.70 1.29
C THR A 29 -4.50 -23.28 1.25
N HIS A 30 -5.12 -23.34 2.42
CA HIS A 30 -6.51 -23.75 2.62
C HIS A 30 -7.25 -22.57 3.20
N TYR A 31 -8.38 -22.18 2.64
CA TYR A 31 -9.18 -21.07 3.13
C TYR A 31 -10.66 -21.26 2.82
N GLY A 32 -11.53 -20.67 3.64
CA GLY A 32 -12.97 -20.72 3.48
C GLY A 32 -13.67 -20.05 4.66
N GLN A 33 -14.98 -20.05 4.66
CA GLN A 33 -15.73 -19.66 5.86
C GLN A 33 -15.63 -20.77 6.91
N LEU A 34 -15.65 -20.38 8.18
CA LEU A 34 -15.79 -21.32 9.30
C LEU A 34 -17.07 -22.12 9.09
N ASP A 35 -16.99 -23.43 9.19
CA ASP A 35 -18.07 -24.39 8.92
C ASP A 35 -18.61 -24.40 7.48
N GLY A 36 -17.90 -23.77 6.55
CA GLY A 36 -18.22 -23.73 5.13
C GLY A 36 -17.26 -24.56 4.26
N ALA A 37 -17.44 -24.48 2.95
CA ALA A 37 -16.58 -25.16 1.98
C ALA A 37 -15.15 -24.58 2.03
N ILE A 38 -14.16 -25.46 2.16
CA ILE A 38 -12.74 -25.11 2.16
C ILE A 38 -12.22 -25.15 0.72
N GLN A 39 -11.65 -24.06 0.29
CA GLN A 39 -10.90 -23.96 -0.97
C GLN A 39 -9.42 -24.25 -0.70
N ILE A 40 -8.82 -24.97 -1.63
CA ILE A 40 -7.39 -25.36 -1.58
C ILE A 40 -6.72 -24.82 -2.84
N THR A 41 -5.58 -24.15 -2.68
CA THR A 41 -4.79 -23.67 -3.82
C THR A 41 -3.97 -24.81 -4.42
N GLU A 42 -3.52 -24.63 -5.66
CA GLU A 42 -2.47 -25.47 -6.25
C GLU A 42 -1.19 -25.40 -5.42
N TRP A 43 -0.34 -26.40 -5.57
CA TRP A 43 0.96 -26.45 -4.92
C TRP A 43 1.92 -25.42 -5.50
N THR A 44 2.57 -24.64 -4.63
CA THR A 44 3.69 -23.77 -4.97
C THR A 44 4.98 -24.52 -4.69
N LEU A 45 5.77 -24.77 -5.73
CA LEU A 45 7.11 -25.38 -5.63
C LEU A 45 8.13 -24.35 -5.15
N CYS A 46 9.08 -24.76 -4.33
CA CYS A 46 10.17 -23.94 -3.83
C CYS A 46 11.52 -24.53 -4.21
N GLU A 47 12.43 -23.67 -4.60
CA GLU A 47 13.83 -23.98 -4.84
C GLU A 47 14.70 -23.38 -3.75
N GLY A 48 15.74 -24.09 -3.35
CA GLY A 48 16.72 -23.63 -2.39
C GLY A 48 17.40 -22.34 -2.84
N LYS A 49 17.75 -21.49 -1.90
CA LYS A 49 18.38 -20.19 -2.18
C LYS A 49 19.75 -20.07 -1.51
N ASN A 50 20.56 -19.12 -2.01
CA ASN A 50 21.88 -18.78 -1.45
C ASN A 50 22.86 -19.95 -1.44
N THR A 51 22.84 -20.82 -2.44
CA THR A 51 23.80 -21.94 -2.59
C THR A 51 25.24 -21.45 -2.40
N GLY A 52 26.01 -22.14 -1.56
CA GLY A 52 27.40 -21.79 -1.22
C GLY A 52 27.57 -20.67 -0.19
N LYS A 53 26.47 -20.12 0.38
CA LYS A 53 26.51 -19.10 1.44
C LYS A 53 26.11 -19.72 2.80
N LYS A 54 26.48 -19.05 3.91
CA LYS A 54 26.11 -19.48 5.27
C LYS A 54 24.60 -19.61 5.52
N ASN A 55 23.78 -18.91 4.72
CA ASN A 55 22.32 -18.91 4.78
C ASN A 55 21.69 -19.68 3.61
N ALA A 56 22.42 -20.63 3.02
CA ALA A 56 21.87 -21.55 2.02
C ALA A 56 20.69 -22.34 2.60
N THR A 57 19.71 -22.60 1.74
CA THR A 57 18.54 -23.43 2.09
C THR A 57 18.39 -24.56 1.08
N SER A 58 17.98 -25.75 1.55
CA SER A 58 17.48 -26.81 0.68
C SER A 58 16.12 -26.41 0.09
N ASN A 59 15.61 -27.18 -0.87
CA ASN A 59 14.29 -26.95 -1.44
C ASN A 59 13.19 -27.09 -0.36
N GLU A 60 13.30 -28.08 0.52
CA GLU A 60 12.36 -28.30 1.63
C GLU A 60 12.45 -27.17 2.68
N ASP A 61 13.67 -26.79 3.08
CA ASP A 61 13.86 -25.68 4.04
C ASP A 61 13.30 -24.37 3.48
N GLN A 62 13.47 -24.15 2.17
CA GLN A 62 12.94 -22.96 1.52
C GLN A 62 11.40 -22.96 1.52
N ALA A 63 10.76 -24.12 1.25
CA ALA A 63 9.31 -24.26 1.31
C ALA A 63 8.78 -23.94 2.72
N VAL A 64 9.43 -24.50 3.75
CA VAL A 64 9.08 -24.21 5.16
C VAL A 64 9.25 -22.72 5.49
N LYS A 65 10.35 -22.12 5.04
CA LYS A 65 10.66 -20.70 5.26
C LYS A 65 9.65 -19.78 4.60
N GLU A 66 9.29 -20.05 3.36
CA GLU A 66 8.29 -19.27 2.61
C GLU A 66 6.88 -19.45 3.18
N ALA A 67 6.51 -20.67 3.56
CA ALA A 67 5.23 -20.93 4.23
C ALA A 67 5.11 -20.18 5.56
N LYS A 68 6.13 -20.22 6.40
CA LYS A 68 6.17 -19.46 7.67
C LYS A 68 6.10 -17.94 7.44
N ALA A 69 6.82 -17.43 6.44
CA ALA A 69 6.78 -16.01 6.08
C ALA A 69 5.38 -15.59 5.58
N THR A 70 4.74 -16.43 4.76
CA THR A 70 3.37 -16.22 4.26
C THR A 70 2.34 -16.26 5.38
N TRP A 71 2.46 -17.20 6.30
CA TRP A 71 1.63 -17.31 7.48
C TRP A 71 1.77 -16.08 8.40
N LYS A 72 3.01 -15.62 8.63
CA LYS A 72 3.26 -14.39 9.39
C LYS A 72 2.63 -13.17 8.71
N LYS A 73 2.78 -13.02 7.39
CA LYS A 73 2.12 -11.95 6.63
C LYS A 73 0.60 -12.01 6.73
N LYS A 74 0.03 -13.21 6.79
CA LYS A 74 -1.41 -13.39 6.96
C LYS A 74 -1.88 -12.89 8.32
N LYS A 75 -1.15 -13.17 9.40
CA LYS A 75 -1.41 -12.59 10.73
C LYS A 75 -1.32 -11.06 10.72
N GLU A 76 -0.30 -10.51 10.06
CA GLU A 76 -0.13 -9.06 9.90
C GLU A 76 -1.25 -8.39 9.07
N SER A 77 -2.06 -9.17 8.36
CA SER A 77 -3.22 -8.70 7.58
C SER A 77 -4.55 -8.81 8.33
N GLY A 78 -4.52 -8.96 9.67
CA GLY A 78 -5.72 -9.00 10.51
C GLY A 78 -6.30 -10.40 10.73
N TYR A 79 -5.47 -11.46 10.56
CA TYR A 79 -5.85 -12.81 10.94
C TYR A 79 -5.23 -13.20 12.29
N PHE A 80 -5.97 -13.90 13.12
CA PHE A 80 -5.63 -14.27 14.50
C PHE A 80 -5.61 -15.78 14.69
N GLU A 81 -4.79 -16.27 15.62
CA GLU A 81 -4.72 -17.70 15.94
C GLU A 81 -5.93 -18.19 16.78
N LYS A 82 -6.60 -17.27 17.46
CA LYS A 82 -7.78 -17.59 18.29
C LYS A 82 -8.99 -16.81 17.78
N ILE A 83 -10.14 -17.48 17.72
CA ILE A 83 -11.41 -16.86 17.31
C ILE A 83 -11.78 -15.69 18.24
N ASN A 84 -11.53 -15.82 19.54
CA ASN A 84 -11.84 -14.77 20.52
C ASN A 84 -11.02 -13.47 20.33
N ASP A 85 -9.91 -13.54 19.61
CA ASP A 85 -9.07 -12.38 19.38
C ASP A 85 -9.51 -11.57 18.14
N ILE A 86 -10.43 -12.09 17.32
CA ILE A 86 -10.85 -11.46 16.04
C ILE A 86 -11.51 -10.10 16.29
N ASP A 87 -12.23 -9.96 17.38
CA ASP A 87 -12.97 -8.74 17.76
C ASP A 87 -12.23 -7.94 18.85
N GLY A 88 -11.08 -8.43 19.34
CA GLY A 88 -10.36 -7.88 20.49
C GLY A 88 -9.42 -6.72 20.19
N ILE A 89 -9.08 -6.45 18.93
CA ILE A 89 -8.15 -5.37 18.55
C ILE A 89 -8.88 -4.38 17.66
N SER A 90 -9.37 -3.31 18.23
CA SER A 90 -9.89 -2.17 17.49
C SER A 90 -8.73 -1.30 16.97
N PHE A 91 -8.00 -1.78 15.95
CA PHE A 91 -7.22 -0.90 15.11
C PHE A 91 -8.20 0.03 14.38
N THR A 92 -7.99 1.33 14.50
CA THR A 92 -8.78 2.30 13.76
C THR A 92 -8.34 2.31 12.31
N GLU A 93 -9.08 1.63 11.44
CA GLU A 93 -8.80 1.66 10.01
C GLU A 93 -8.94 3.07 9.46
N PRO A 94 -7.95 3.58 8.71
CA PRO A 94 -8.09 4.88 8.09
C PRO A 94 -8.99 4.82 6.85
N MET A 95 -9.64 5.96 6.52
CA MET A 95 -10.38 6.11 5.26
C MET A 95 -9.46 5.88 4.07
N LEU A 96 -9.85 5.00 3.14
CA LEU A 96 -9.08 4.70 1.93
C LEU A 96 -9.71 5.37 0.71
N ALA A 97 -8.86 5.96 -0.13
CA ALA A 97 -9.31 6.62 -1.34
C ALA A 97 -9.77 5.65 -2.43
N LYS A 98 -10.83 6.02 -3.16
CA LYS A 98 -11.17 5.48 -4.48
C LYS A 98 -10.40 6.24 -5.57
N ASN A 99 -10.46 5.76 -6.80
CA ASN A 99 -9.83 6.44 -7.93
C ASN A 99 -10.71 7.60 -8.40
N TYR A 100 -10.11 8.75 -8.70
CA TYR A 100 -10.82 9.96 -9.15
C TYR A 100 -11.57 9.72 -10.46
N ASP A 101 -10.94 9.06 -11.43
CA ASP A 101 -11.52 8.84 -12.75
C ASP A 101 -12.84 8.04 -12.73
N ASP A 102 -13.01 7.18 -11.70
CA ASP A 102 -14.20 6.34 -11.54
C ASP A 102 -15.40 7.12 -10.95
N TYR A 103 -15.17 8.34 -10.41
CA TYR A 103 -16.17 9.08 -9.63
C TYR A 103 -16.20 10.58 -9.96
N LYS A 104 -15.39 11.07 -10.89
CA LYS A 104 -15.28 12.51 -11.20
C LYS A 104 -16.59 13.12 -11.69
N ASP A 105 -17.40 12.37 -12.42
CA ASP A 105 -18.66 12.82 -12.97
C ASP A 105 -19.80 12.88 -11.93
N ASP A 106 -19.62 12.22 -10.78
CA ASP A 106 -20.55 12.22 -9.65
C ASP A 106 -20.28 13.37 -8.65
N LEU A 107 -19.19 14.14 -8.84
CA LEU A 107 -18.79 15.17 -7.90
C LEU A 107 -19.75 16.36 -7.91
N LYS A 108 -20.20 16.74 -6.71
CA LYS A 108 -21.02 17.95 -6.47
C LYS A 108 -20.17 18.98 -5.77
N TYR A 109 -19.96 20.12 -6.40
CA TYR A 109 -19.22 21.24 -5.84
C TYR A 109 -20.08 22.03 -4.81
N PRO A 110 -19.48 22.68 -3.79
CA PRO A 110 -18.03 22.75 -3.55
C PRO A 110 -17.44 21.46 -2.97
N ILE A 111 -16.16 21.23 -3.29
CA ILE A 111 -15.36 20.11 -2.80
C ILE A 111 -14.01 20.61 -2.27
N TYR A 112 -13.18 19.72 -1.74
CA TYR A 112 -11.86 20.08 -1.21
C TYR A 112 -10.75 19.39 -1.97
N SER A 113 -9.63 20.09 -2.10
CA SER A 113 -8.42 19.61 -2.77
C SER A 113 -7.22 19.71 -1.82
N GLN A 114 -6.43 18.64 -1.77
CA GLN A 114 -5.18 18.54 -1.03
C GLN A 114 -4.08 17.97 -1.95
N PRO A 115 -2.80 18.33 -1.78
CA PRO A 115 -1.70 17.65 -2.45
C PRO A 115 -1.64 16.20 -1.98
N LYS A 116 -1.34 15.28 -2.90
CA LYS A 116 -1.11 13.88 -2.58
C LYS A 116 0.37 13.67 -2.24
N LEU A 117 0.64 13.47 -0.97
CA LEU A 117 1.99 13.20 -0.47
C LEU A 117 2.43 11.77 -0.83
N ASP A 118 3.70 11.61 -1.20
CA ASP A 118 4.32 10.30 -1.44
C ASP A 118 5.14 9.87 -0.22
N GLY A 119 4.43 9.57 0.86
CA GLY A 119 5.00 9.21 2.15
C GLY A 119 4.48 7.89 2.72
N ILE A 120 4.55 7.76 4.02
CA ILE A 120 4.03 6.62 4.77
C ILE A 120 2.84 7.07 5.61
N ARG A 121 1.64 6.58 5.26
CA ARG A 121 0.45 6.88 6.06
C ARG A 121 0.62 6.48 7.50
N CYS A 122 0.25 7.40 8.39
CA CYS A 122 0.35 7.23 9.82
C CYS A 122 -0.92 7.70 10.53
N VAL A 123 -1.55 6.80 11.28
CA VAL A 123 -2.62 7.12 12.23
C VAL A 123 -1.97 7.33 13.58
N VAL A 124 -2.20 8.50 14.19
CA VAL A 124 -1.58 8.88 15.47
C VAL A 124 -2.63 9.05 16.55
N LYS A 125 -2.40 8.41 17.69
CA LYS A 125 -3.17 8.55 18.94
C LYS A 125 -2.20 8.96 20.05
N LYS A 126 -2.73 9.32 21.21
CA LYS A 126 -1.93 9.69 22.38
C LYS A 126 -0.87 8.64 22.77
N ASP A 127 -1.19 7.38 22.59
CA ASP A 127 -0.42 6.21 23.03
C ASP A 127 0.46 5.58 21.94
N GLY A 128 0.44 6.12 20.71
CA GLY A 128 1.28 5.57 19.66
C GLY A 128 0.95 6.03 18.25
N MET A 129 1.65 5.38 17.31
CA MET A 129 1.55 5.62 15.88
C MET A 129 1.43 4.29 15.14
N TRP A 130 0.55 4.25 14.14
CA TRP A 130 0.27 3.03 13.38
C TRP A 130 0.25 3.31 11.88
N SER A 131 0.78 2.38 11.13
CA SER A 131 0.68 2.38 9.67
C SER A 131 -0.77 2.12 9.23
N ARG A 132 -1.02 2.31 7.94
CA ARG A 132 -2.30 2.01 7.28
C ARG A 132 -2.91 0.64 7.64
N ASN A 133 -2.08 -0.35 7.94
CA ASN A 133 -2.49 -1.72 8.24
C ASN A 133 -2.36 -2.07 9.72
N GLY A 134 -2.30 -1.08 10.61
CA GLY A 134 -2.24 -1.29 12.06
C GLY A 134 -0.88 -1.74 12.60
N LYS A 135 0.19 -1.72 11.80
CA LYS A 135 1.54 -1.99 12.31
C LYS A 135 2.05 -0.78 13.08
N PRO A 136 2.60 -0.97 14.29
CA PRO A 136 3.18 0.13 15.06
C PRO A 136 4.36 0.75 14.30
N ILE A 137 4.45 2.07 14.34
CA ILE A 137 5.58 2.86 13.85
C ILE A 137 6.33 3.38 15.06
N VAL A 138 7.55 2.88 15.24
CA VAL A 138 8.41 3.20 16.41
C VAL A 138 9.62 4.06 16.04
N SER A 139 9.81 4.32 14.76
CA SER A 139 10.97 5.02 14.21
C SER A 139 10.86 6.55 14.20
N ALA A 140 9.69 7.12 14.56
CA ALA A 140 9.46 8.57 14.56
C ALA A 140 8.85 9.09 15.89
N PRO A 141 9.41 8.77 17.06
CA PRO A 141 8.83 9.13 18.37
C PRO A 141 8.75 10.64 18.59
N HIS A 142 9.57 11.44 17.91
CA HIS A 142 9.56 12.90 17.94
C HIS A 142 8.20 13.50 17.54
N VAL A 143 7.41 12.78 16.72
CA VAL A 143 6.05 13.20 16.34
C VAL A 143 5.11 13.19 17.54
N LEU A 144 5.15 12.14 18.38
CA LEU A 144 4.34 12.08 19.61
C LEU A 144 4.75 13.17 20.60
N VAL A 145 6.05 13.46 20.69
CA VAL A 145 6.56 14.55 21.53
C VAL A 145 6.00 15.90 21.04
N ALA A 146 6.02 16.13 19.73
CA ALA A 146 5.51 17.38 19.14
C ALA A 146 3.97 17.53 19.26
N LEU A 147 3.24 16.43 19.39
CA LEU A 147 1.77 16.39 19.56
C LEU A 147 1.34 16.32 21.03
N LYS A 148 2.26 16.37 21.99
CA LYS A 148 1.95 16.19 23.41
C LYS A 148 0.86 17.14 23.89
N ASP A 149 0.99 18.44 23.65
CA ASP A 149 0.05 19.45 24.11
C ASP A 149 -1.32 19.33 23.43
N PHE A 150 -1.34 18.93 22.15
CA PHE A 150 -2.57 18.60 21.44
C PHE A 150 -3.31 17.46 22.13
N PHE A 151 -2.61 16.36 22.49
CA PHE A 151 -3.22 15.20 23.15
C PHE A 151 -3.54 15.45 24.64
N VAL A 152 -2.92 16.43 25.29
CA VAL A 152 -3.38 16.89 26.61
C VAL A 152 -4.77 17.51 26.51
N LYS A 153 -5.01 18.30 25.47
CA LYS A 153 -6.31 18.95 25.22
C LYS A 153 -7.35 17.98 24.66
N PHE A 154 -6.92 17.06 23.79
CA PHE A 154 -7.79 16.09 23.10
C PHE A 154 -7.30 14.65 23.29
N PRO A 155 -7.43 14.05 24.50
CA PRO A 155 -6.81 12.76 24.82
C PRO A 155 -7.32 11.58 24.00
N ASN A 156 -8.50 11.67 23.43
CA ASN A 156 -9.14 10.64 22.59
C ASN A 156 -9.06 10.95 21.09
N ALA A 157 -8.34 12.00 20.70
CA ALA A 157 -8.20 12.34 19.29
C ALA A 157 -7.43 11.26 18.53
N ILE A 158 -7.82 11.07 17.28
CA ILE A 158 -7.13 10.18 16.33
C ILE A 158 -6.84 11.01 15.09
N LEU A 159 -5.57 11.33 14.87
CA LEU A 159 -5.12 12.06 13.70
C LEU A 159 -4.75 11.12 12.57
N ASP A 160 -5.11 11.48 11.35
CA ASP A 160 -4.79 10.77 10.13
C ASP A 160 -3.90 11.66 9.25
N GLY A 161 -2.73 11.14 8.91
CA GLY A 161 -1.72 11.93 8.22
C GLY A 161 -0.68 11.06 7.51
N GLU A 162 0.37 11.71 7.03
CA GLU A 162 1.47 11.12 6.33
C GLU A 162 2.79 11.44 7.03
N LEU A 163 3.63 10.44 7.25
CA LEU A 163 5.06 10.66 7.54
C LEU A 163 5.76 10.95 6.22
N TYR A 164 6.23 12.17 6.09
CA TYR A 164 6.73 12.74 4.85
C TYR A 164 7.95 13.63 5.10
N ALA A 165 8.67 13.95 4.06
CA ALA A 165 9.77 14.90 4.10
C ALA A 165 9.87 15.64 2.76
N ASP A 166 9.69 16.95 2.75
CA ASP A 166 9.84 17.80 1.55
C ASP A 166 11.19 17.57 0.86
N LYS A 167 12.25 17.39 1.65
CA LYS A 167 13.60 17.11 1.18
C LYS A 167 13.70 15.84 0.33
N PHE A 168 12.77 14.88 0.53
CA PHE A 168 12.72 13.61 -0.18
C PHE A 168 11.46 13.47 -1.04
N ALA A 169 10.92 14.59 -1.54
CA ALA A 169 9.69 14.64 -2.33
C ALA A 169 9.66 13.61 -3.47
N ASN A 170 10.80 13.36 -4.12
CA ASN A 170 10.94 12.40 -5.21
C ASN A 170 11.68 11.11 -4.81
N ASP A 171 11.95 10.89 -3.52
CA ASP A 171 12.65 9.71 -3.02
C ASP A 171 11.86 9.04 -1.89
N PHE A 172 10.77 8.36 -2.28
CA PHE A 172 9.99 7.53 -1.37
C PHE A 172 10.83 6.45 -0.66
N ASN A 173 11.91 5.94 -1.27
CA ASN A 173 12.75 4.92 -0.67
C ASN A 173 13.53 5.49 0.52
N ALA A 174 13.99 6.74 0.45
CA ALA A 174 14.63 7.41 1.57
C ALA A 174 13.66 7.53 2.76
N ILE A 175 12.41 7.95 2.53
CA ILE A 175 11.36 7.99 3.56
C ILE A 175 11.13 6.59 4.14
N CYS A 176 10.98 5.56 3.30
CA CYS A 176 10.80 4.18 3.73
C CYS A 176 11.94 3.69 4.61
N SER A 177 13.19 4.02 4.27
CA SER A 177 14.37 3.59 5.01
C SER A 177 14.41 4.14 6.43
N LEU A 178 13.87 5.35 6.65
CA LEU A 178 13.78 6.00 7.95
C LEU A 178 12.56 5.52 8.76
N VAL A 179 11.41 5.35 8.11
CA VAL A 179 10.13 5.13 8.80
C VAL A 179 9.82 3.65 9.05
N LYS A 180 10.23 2.72 8.18
CA LYS A 180 9.87 1.29 8.29
C LYS A 180 10.76 0.46 9.22
N LYS A 181 11.66 1.07 9.96
CA LYS A 181 12.53 0.37 10.92
C LYS A 181 11.72 -0.10 12.12
N THR A 182 11.72 -1.41 12.37
CA THR A 182 11.00 -2.03 13.51
C THR A 182 11.86 -2.10 14.78
N LYS A 183 13.17 -1.94 14.64
CA LYS A 183 14.15 -1.88 15.73
C LYS A 183 15.14 -0.76 15.40
N PRO A 184 14.72 0.51 15.47
CA PRO A 184 15.61 1.62 15.15
C PRO A 184 16.72 1.76 16.21
N THR A 185 17.93 2.10 15.74
CA THR A 185 19.03 2.49 16.62
C THR A 185 18.87 3.95 17.08
N PRO A 186 19.63 4.44 18.07
CA PRO A 186 19.64 5.85 18.45
C PRO A 186 19.95 6.79 17.28
N GLU A 187 20.89 6.38 16.40
CA GLU A 187 21.26 7.12 15.20
C GLU A 187 20.08 7.19 14.21
N ASP A 188 19.35 6.08 14.04
CA ASP A 188 18.15 6.02 13.19
C ASP A 188 17.06 6.97 13.68
N LEU A 189 16.85 7.04 14.99
CA LEU A 189 15.88 7.96 15.61
C LEU A 189 16.30 9.42 15.43
N THR A 190 17.59 9.71 15.54
CA THR A 190 18.14 11.04 15.31
C THR A 190 17.95 11.47 13.86
N GLU A 191 18.28 10.61 12.90
CA GLU A 191 18.06 10.89 11.47
C GLU A 191 16.57 11.04 11.13
N SER A 192 15.71 10.21 11.72
CA SER A 192 14.27 10.34 11.56
C SER A 192 13.77 11.69 12.10
N ALA A 193 14.18 12.08 13.30
CA ALA A 193 13.80 13.35 13.91
C ALA A 193 14.24 14.59 13.11
N LYS A 194 15.38 14.49 12.43
CA LYS A 194 15.92 15.56 11.57
C LYS A 194 15.17 15.71 10.25
N ASN A 195 14.66 14.63 9.70
CA ASN A 195 14.18 14.61 8.31
C ASN A 195 12.68 14.36 8.18
N ILE A 196 12.05 13.57 9.07
CA ILE A 196 10.66 13.15 8.94
C ILE A 196 9.73 14.11 9.67
N GLN A 197 8.71 14.55 8.96
CA GLN A 197 7.60 15.36 9.46
C GLN A 197 6.31 14.53 9.45
N TYR A 198 5.35 14.91 10.26
CA TYR A 198 3.99 14.38 10.23
C TYR A 198 3.04 15.41 9.64
N TRP A 199 2.50 15.13 8.46
CA TRP A 199 1.57 15.99 7.76
C TRP A 199 0.14 15.49 7.95
N VAL A 200 -0.64 16.24 8.74
CA VAL A 200 -2.02 15.90 9.11
C VAL A 200 -2.97 16.38 8.03
N TYR A 201 -3.78 15.49 7.49
CA TYR A 201 -4.79 15.82 6.48
C TYR A 201 -6.21 15.50 6.93
N ASP A 202 -6.42 14.81 8.06
CA ASP A 202 -7.76 14.53 8.60
C ASP A 202 -7.72 14.24 10.11
N TRP A 203 -8.88 14.36 10.74
CA TRP A 203 -9.13 13.97 12.13
C TRP A 203 -10.25 12.93 12.14
N ILE A 204 -10.00 11.74 12.64
CA ILE A 204 -10.96 10.62 12.64
C ILE A 204 -12.03 10.89 13.70
N VAL A 205 -13.12 11.52 13.31
CA VAL A 205 -14.28 11.85 14.14
C VAL A 205 -15.53 11.91 13.25
N GLN A 206 -16.70 11.66 13.83
CA GLN A 206 -17.98 11.67 13.11
C GLN A 206 -18.49 13.12 12.91
N LYS A 207 -17.87 13.80 11.93
CA LYS A 207 -18.20 15.16 11.46
C LYS A 207 -18.06 15.24 9.94
N THR A 208 -18.56 16.31 9.32
CA THR A 208 -18.26 16.63 7.92
C THR A 208 -16.78 16.89 7.72
N PHE A 209 -16.28 16.84 6.50
CA PHE A 209 -14.87 17.14 6.26
C PHE A 209 -14.55 18.61 6.54
N SER A 210 -15.45 19.53 6.21
CA SER A 210 -15.31 20.95 6.53
C SER A 210 -15.09 21.19 8.03
N ASP A 211 -15.91 20.57 8.88
CA ASP A 211 -15.78 20.68 10.33
C ASP A 211 -14.47 20.11 10.85
N ARG A 212 -14.08 18.92 10.34
CA ARG A 212 -12.81 18.29 10.71
C ARG A 212 -11.61 19.11 10.31
N ASN A 213 -11.64 19.70 9.11
CA ASN A 213 -10.58 20.58 8.61
C ASN A 213 -10.51 21.90 9.40
N ALA A 214 -11.66 22.46 9.78
CA ALA A 214 -11.73 23.63 10.66
C ALA A 214 -11.14 23.35 12.04
N ASP A 215 -11.47 22.20 12.64
CA ASP A 215 -10.90 21.76 13.91
C ASP A 215 -9.37 21.60 13.83
N ILE A 216 -8.86 20.92 12.78
CA ILE A 216 -7.41 20.79 12.53
C ILE A 216 -6.77 22.18 12.41
N THR A 217 -7.40 23.09 11.68
CA THR A 217 -6.87 24.45 11.46
C THR A 217 -6.82 25.25 12.77
N THR A 218 -7.82 25.06 13.62
CA THR A 218 -7.95 25.77 14.88
C THR A 218 -7.02 25.23 15.97
N TYR A 219 -6.87 23.91 16.06
CA TYR A 219 -6.26 23.27 17.22
C TYR A 219 -4.87 22.67 16.96
N LEU A 220 -4.48 22.49 15.71
CA LEU A 220 -3.17 21.96 15.37
C LEU A 220 -2.25 23.07 14.85
N THR A 221 -1.24 23.43 15.62
CA THR A 221 -0.26 24.44 15.22
C THR A 221 0.84 23.80 14.37
N ASN A 222 1.12 24.42 13.21
CA ASN A 222 2.27 24.03 12.38
C ASN A 222 3.59 24.31 13.11
N ASN A 223 4.50 23.34 13.06
CA ASN A 223 5.86 23.48 13.55
C ASN A 223 6.83 22.70 12.63
N ASN A 224 8.07 22.58 13.03
CA ASN A 224 9.10 21.88 12.22
C ASN A 224 8.85 20.37 12.09
N VAL A 225 8.02 19.77 12.96
CA VAL A 225 7.74 18.33 13.01
C VAL A 225 6.33 18.01 12.53
N VAL A 226 5.35 18.80 12.96
CA VAL A 226 3.93 18.58 12.63
C VAL A 226 3.43 19.68 11.73
N ARG A 227 2.83 19.31 10.62
CA ARG A 227 2.26 20.23 9.63
C ARG A 227 0.84 19.85 9.26
N ARG A 228 0.03 20.83 8.93
CA ARG A 228 -1.28 20.62 8.31
C ARG A 228 -1.09 20.57 6.80
N VAL A 229 -1.70 19.59 6.15
CA VAL A 229 -1.73 19.54 4.69
C VAL A 229 -2.54 20.71 4.15
N PRO A 230 -2.01 21.51 3.19
CA PRO A 230 -2.77 22.58 2.55
C PRO A 230 -4.07 22.02 1.97
N THR A 231 -5.18 22.65 2.35
CA THR A 231 -6.53 22.25 1.95
C THR A 231 -7.24 23.42 1.30
N HIS A 232 -7.66 23.28 0.05
CA HIS A 232 -8.31 24.33 -0.74
C HIS A 232 -9.77 23.96 -0.98
N LEU A 233 -10.69 24.89 -0.74
CA LEU A 233 -12.08 24.80 -1.21
C LEU A 233 -12.11 25.04 -2.72
N VAL A 234 -12.87 24.24 -3.42
CA VAL A 234 -12.92 24.22 -4.88
C VAL A 234 -14.36 24.23 -5.35
N ASP A 235 -14.73 25.26 -6.13
CA ASP A 235 -16.09 25.48 -6.60
C ASP A 235 -16.30 25.02 -8.06
N THR A 236 -15.23 24.78 -8.80
CA THR A 236 -15.30 24.41 -10.24
C THR A 236 -14.27 23.37 -10.63
N ILE A 237 -14.57 22.61 -11.68
CA ILE A 237 -13.62 21.65 -12.28
C ILE A 237 -12.35 22.36 -12.79
N THR A 238 -12.47 23.58 -13.31
CA THR A 238 -11.30 24.35 -13.77
C THR A 238 -10.35 24.64 -12.64
N HIS A 239 -10.86 25.12 -11.49
CA HIS A 239 -10.03 25.37 -10.30
C HIS A 239 -9.41 24.06 -9.78
N LEU A 240 -10.16 22.94 -9.80
CA LEU A 240 -9.63 21.62 -9.40
C LEU A 240 -8.45 21.21 -10.29
N ASN A 241 -8.53 21.43 -11.60
CA ASN A 241 -7.47 21.10 -12.56
C ASN A 241 -6.24 22.00 -12.37
N GLN A 242 -6.41 23.29 -12.14
CA GLN A 242 -5.31 24.23 -11.86
C GLN A 242 -4.53 23.82 -10.59
N LEU A 243 -5.24 23.41 -9.55
CA LEU A 243 -4.59 22.91 -8.32
C LEU A 243 -3.85 21.59 -8.57
N TYR A 244 -4.40 20.72 -9.43
CA TYR A 244 -3.72 19.47 -9.80
C TYR A 244 -2.39 19.73 -10.49
N GLU A 245 -2.39 20.59 -11.54
CA GLU A 245 -1.18 20.99 -12.26
C GLU A 245 -0.15 21.60 -11.30
N LYS A 246 -0.59 22.52 -10.43
CA LYS A 246 0.26 23.12 -9.41
C LYS A 246 0.91 22.08 -8.51
N TYR A 247 0.16 21.06 -8.05
CA TYR A 247 0.72 20.02 -7.18
C TYR A 247 1.75 19.15 -7.91
N ILE A 248 1.54 18.86 -9.19
CA ILE A 248 2.53 18.14 -10.02
C ILE A 248 3.79 18.98 -10.18
N ASP A 249 3.67 20.27 -10.48
CA ASP A 249 4.80 21.20 -10.63
C ASP A 249 5.60 21.36 -9.32
N GLU A 250 4.92 21.32 -8.17
CA GLU A 250 5.53 21.33 -6.85
C GLU A 250 6.14 19.96 -6.43
N GLY A 251 6.05 18.93 -7.26
CA GLY A 251 6.67 17.61 -7.05
C GLY A 251 5.85 16.65 -6.18
N TYR A 252 4.58 16.93 -5.92
CA TYR A 252 3.70 15.97 -5.24
C TYR A 252 3.28 14.81 -6.14
N GLU A 253 2.88 13.68 -5.54
CA GLU A 253 2.41 12.48 -6.27
C GLU A 253 1.14 12.74 -7.11
N GLY A 254 0.40 13.79 -6.82
CA GLY A 254 -0.85 14.13 -7.44
C GLY A 254 -1.78 14.91 -6.51
N GLN A 255 -3.07 14.62 -6.59
CA GLN A 255 -4.13 15.32 -5.87
C GLN A 255 -5.02 14.35 -5.10
N MET A 256 -5.40 14.74 -3.89
CA MET A 256 -6.49 14.14 -3.14
C MET A 256 -7.71 15.04 -3.21
N VAL A 257 -8.83 14.50 -3.63
CA VAL A 257 -10.12 15.20 -3.73
C VAL A 257 -11.04 14.68 -2.64
N ARG A 258 -11.67 15.57 -1.91
CA ARG A 258 -12.60 15.24 -0.83
C ARG A 258 -13.95 15.91 -1.04
N THR A 259 -15.00 15.15 -0.84
CA THR A 259 -16.35 15.75 -0.67
C THR A 259 -16.55 16.11 0.80
N ASP A 260 -17.56 16.94 1.08
CA ASP A 260 -17.90 17.32 2.46
C ASP A 260 -18.70 16.22 3.20
N GLY A 261 -18.19 14.98 3.11
CA GLY A 261 -18.80 13.81 3.72
C GLY A 261 -18.17 13.40 5.06
N PRO A 262 -18.79 12.42 5.74
CA PRO A 262 -18.28 11.87 7.00
C PRO A 262 -16.95 11.13 6.80
N TYR A 263 -16.22 10.91 7.90
CA TYR A 263 -15.08 10.01 7.90
C TYR A 263 -15.56 8.55 7.93
N GLU A 264 -15.20 7.76 6.92
CA GLU A 264 -15.56 6.34 6.83
C GLU A 264 -14.31 5.47 7.00
N ASN A 265 -14.30 4.58 7.96
CA ASN A 265 -13.19 3.64 8.23
C ASN A 265 -13.11 2.49 7.21
N LYS A 266 -13.21 2.81 5.93
CA LYS A 266 -13.18 1.90 4.79
C LYS A 266 -12.76 2.63 3.52
N ARG A 267 -12.77 1.95 2.39
CA ARG A 267 -12.64 2.62 1.08
C ARG A 267 -13.90 3.45 0.76
N SER A 268 -13.73 4.76 0.60
CA SER A 268 -14.82 5.73 0.52
C SER A 268 -14.78 6.55 -0.78
N LYS A 269 -15.98 6.90 -1.27
CA LYS A 269 -16.16 7.90 -2.34
C LYS A 269 -16.00 9.34 -1.86
N HIS A 270 -15.95 9.56 -0.54
CA HIS A 270 -15.69 10.87 0.04
C HIS A 270 -14.20 11.24 0.04
N LEU A 271 -13.34 10.33 -0.41
CA LEU A 271 -11.92 10.54 -0.61
C LEU A 271 -11.50 9.91 -1.94
N LEU A 272 -11.05 10.73 -2.87
CA LEU A 272 -10.61 10.28 -4.19
C LEU A 272 -9.13 10.63 -4.38
N LYS A 273 -8.40 9.75 -5.06
CA LYS A 273 -7.01 9.99 -5.45
C LYS A 273 -6.93 10.22 -6.96
N ARG A 274 -6.29 11.31 -7.35
CA ARG A 274 -5.96 11.65 -8.73
C ARG A 274 -4.44 11.67 -8.86
N LYS A 275 -3.90 10.86 -9.78
CA LYS A 275 -2.48 10.81 -10.07
C LYS A 275 -2.27 10.41 -11.51
N GLU A 276 -1.22 10.94 -12.11
CA GLU A 276 -0.80 10.54 -13.45
C GLU A 276 -0.15 9.17 -13.43
N PHE A 277 -0.32 8.50 -14.56
CA PHE A 277 0.43 7.30 -14.89
C PHE A 277 1.07 7.54 -16.25
N GLN A 278 2.32 7.16 -16.34
CA GLN A 278 3.04 7.05 -17.60
C GLN A 278 2.83 5.64 -18.16
N ASP A 279 2.93 5.48 -19.46
CA ASP A 279 3.03 4.19 -20.10
C ASP A 279 4.23 4.15 -21.06
N SER A 280 4.83 2.99 -21.16
CA SER A 280 5.94 2.74 -22.08
C SER A 280 5.91 1.29 -22.52
N GLU A 281 6.47 1.04 -23.70
CA GLU A 281 6.60 -0.29 -24.26
C GLU A 281 7.89 -0.94 -23.78
N PHE A 282 7.78 -2.20 -23.33
CA PHE A 282 8.91 -3.03 -22.92
C PHE A 282 8.83 -4.42 -23.53
N LYS A 283 9.96 -5.02 -23.87
CA LYS A 283 10.02 -6.41 -24.32
C LYS A 283 9.86 -7.37 -23.16
N ILE A 284 8.94 -8.34 -23.30
CA ILE A 284 8.70 -9.40 -22.32
C ILE A 284 9.91 -10.32 -22.30
N LEU A 285 10.58 -10.42 -21.17
CA LEU A 285 11.69 -11.34 -20.95
C LEU A 285 11.21 -12.66 -20.37
N ASP A 286 10.24 -12.60 -19.46
CA ASP A 286 9.67 -13.77 -18.84
C ASP A 286 8.26 -13.51 -18.29
N ILE A 287 7.49 -14.58 -18.04
CA ILE A 287 6.23 -14.58 -17.31
C ILE A 287 6.40 -15.53 -16.14
N VAL A 288 6.38 -14.99 -14.94
CA VAL A 288 6.60 -15.76 -13.70
C VAL A 288 5.27 -16.20 -13.13
N GLU A 289 5.20 -17.46 -12.72
CA GLU A 289 4.03 -18.01 -12.03
C GLU A 289 3.78 -17.26 -10.69
N GLY A 290 2.54 -17.04 -10.36
CA GLY A 290 2.14 -16.47 -9.09
C GLY A 290 2.23 -17.49 -7.95
N VAL A 291 2.23 -17.00 -6.72
CA VAL A 291 2.27 -17.84 -5.53
C VAL A 291 0.94 -17.78 -4.75
N GLY A 292 0.66 -18.79 -3.95
CA GLY A 292 -0.54 -18.87 -3.14
C GLY A 292 -1.81 -18.90 -4.01
N ASN A 293 -2.71 -17.94 -3.83
CA ASN A 293 -3.98 -17.87 -4.59
C ASN A 293 -3.80 -17.68 -6.11
N LYS A 294 -2.61 -17.33 -6.57
CA LYS A 294 -2.23 -17.20 -7.99
C LYS A 294 -1.35 -18.37 -8.49
N SER A 295 -1.19 -19.44 -7.73
CA SER A 295 -0.52 -20.66 -8.19
C SER A 295 -1.25 -21.24 -9.40
N GLY A 296 -0.52 -21.70 -10.41
CA GLY A 296 -1.05 -22.13 -11.70
C GLY A 296 -1.48 -20.98 -12.64
N MET A 297 -1.12 -19.73 -12.33
CA MET A 297 -1.47 -18.53 -13.09
C MET A 297 -0.27 -17.59 -13.22
N ALA A 298 -0.25 -16.75 -14.25
CA ALA A 298 0.74 -15.68 -14.36
C ALA A 298 0.64 -14.72 -13.17
N GLY A 299 1.74 -14.52 -12.45
CA GLY A 299 1.86 -13.61 -11.33
C GLY A 299 2.39 -12.25 -11.76
N ASN A 300 3.53 -12.27 -12.44
CA ASN A 300 4.24 -11.07 -12.92
C ASN A 300 4.82 -11.31 -14.30
N MET A 301 5.03 -10.23 -15.07
CA MET A 301 5.91 -10.20 -16.24
C MET A 301 7.24 -9.55 -15.89
N VAL A 302 8.31 -10.05 -16.49
CA VAL A 302 9.67 -9.56 -16.31
C VAL A 302 10.08 -8.76 -17.52
N PHE A 303 10.68 -7.60 -17.29
CA PHE A 303 11.15 -6.66 -18.30
C PHE A 303 12.54 -6.13 -17.94
N LYS A 304 13.19 -5.44 -18.87
CA LYS A 304 14.36 -4.60 -18.60
C LYS A 304 14.07 -3.15 -18.96
N ASN A 305 14.58 -2.22 -18.16
CA ASN A 305 14.59 -0.81 -18.51
C ASN A 305 15.72 -0.51 -19.52
N HIS A 306 15.83 0.74 -19.98
CA HIS A 306 16.87 1.15 -20.94
C HIS A 306 18.31 1.06 -20.37
N LYS A 307 18.48 0.98 -19.04
CA LYS A 307 19.76 0.70 -18.37
C LYS A 307 20.08 -0.79 -18.26
N GLY A 308 19.25 -1.66 -18.80
CA GLY A 308 19.42 -3.11 -18.74
C GLY A 308 19.06 -3.74 -17.37
N ILE A 309 18.46 -2.97 -16.46
CA ILE A 309 18.08 -3.44 -15.12
C ILE A 309 16.70 -4.10 -15.20
N GLU A 310 16.61 -5.31 -14.65
CA GLU A 310 15.37 -6.08 -14.64
C GLU A 310 14.36 -5.53 -13.62
N PHE A 311 13.08 -5.55 -14.02
CA PHE A 311 11.97 -5.24 -13.14
C PHE A 311 10.77 -6.14 -13.40
N HIS A 312 9.92 -6.29 -12.38
CA HIS A 312 8.70 -7.09 -12.43
C HIS A 312 7.48 -6.19 -12.48
N SER A 313 6.58 -6.50 -13.39
CA SER A 313 5.30 -5.79 -13.52
C SER A 313 4.13 -6.70 -13.18
N ASN A 314 3.17 -6.18 -12.43
CA ASN A 314 1.93 -6.89 -12.13
C ASN A 314 1.10 -7.09 -13.40
N ILE A 315 0.33 -8.18 -13.44
CA ILE A 315 -0.62 -8.46 -14.51
C ILE A 315 -2.04 -8.35 -13.94
N LYS A 316 -2.92 -7.61 -14.61
CA LYS A 316 -4.35 -7.53 -14.30
C LYS A 316 -5.12 -8.44 -15.25
N GLY A 317 -6.13 -9.12 -14.73
CA GLY A 317 -7.00 -10.02 -15.50
C GLY A 317 -7.74 -10.99 -14.58
N ASP A 318 -8.73 -11.68 -15.14
CA ASP A 318 -9.40 -12.76 -14.46
C ASP A 318 -8.52 -14.01 -14.37
N ARG A 319 -8.98 -15.02 -13.64
CA ARG A 319 -8.20 -16.24 -13.39
C ARG A 319 -7.93 -17.03 -14.66
N GLN A 320 -8.87 -17.05 -15.61
CA GLN A 320 -8.72 -17.78 -16.86
C GLN A 320 -7.68 -17.12 -17.74
N TYR A 321 -7.76 -15.82 -17.92
CA TYR A 321 -6.76 -15.05 -18.67
C TYR A 321 -5.34 -15.23 -18.11
N LEU A 322 -5.17 -15.17 -16.79
CA LEU A 322 -3.87 -15.37 -16.15
C LEU A 322 -3.32 -16.79 -16.34
N LYS A 323 -4.18 -17.84 -16.37
CA LYS A 323 -3.79 -19.22 -16.69
C LYS A 323 -3.35 -19.34 -18.15
N GLU A 324 -4.09 -18.74 -19.06
CA GLU A 324 -3.77 -18.74 -20.49
C GLU A 324 -2.46 -18.02 -20.79
N LEU A 325 -2.20 -16.89 -20.11
CA LEU A 325 -0.92 -16.18 -20.23
C LEU A 325 0.25 -17.08 -19.81
N LEU A 326 0.15 -17.75 -18.67
CA LEU A 326 1.21 -18.66 -18.21
C LEU A 326 1.41 -19.82 -19.17
N LYS A 327 0.33 -20.44 -19.66
CA LYS A 327 0.36 -21.53 -20.64
C LYS A 327 1.03 -21.12 -21.95
N ASN A 328 0.80 -19.88 -22.39
CA ASN A 328 1.33 -19.33 -23.63
C ASN A 328 2.65 -18.56 -23.45
N LYS A 329 3.27 -18.64 -22.30
CA LYS A 329 4.49 -17.91 -21.93
C LYS A 329 5.53 -17.87 -23.06
N ASN A 330 5.90 -19.02 -23.61
CA ASN A 330 6.93 -19.14 -24.64
C ASN A 330 6.59 -18.43 -25.96
N LYS A 331 5.30 -18.18 -26.23
CA LYS A 331 4.85 -17.44 -27.43
C LYS A 331 4.87 -15.94 -27.23
N LEU A 332 4.92 -15.49 -25.96
CA LEU A 332 4.84 -14.09 -25.55
C LEU A 332 6.22 -13.51 -25.25
N ILE A 333 7.20 -14.32 -24.87
CA ILE A 333 8.59 -13.87 -24.67
C ILE A 333 9.13 -13.24 -25.95
N GLY A 334 9.74 -12.06 -25.82
CA GLY A 334 10.26 -11.25 -26.91
C GLY A 334 9.27 -10.30 -27.56
N LYS A 335 7.96 -10.47 -27.34
CA LYS A 335 6.94 -9.51 -27.77
C LYS A 335 6.95 -8.25 -26.90
N SER A 336 6.39 -7.16 -27.43
CA SER A 336 6.21 -5.92 -26.67
C SER A 336 4.95 -5.96 -25.81
N ALA A 337 5.03 -5.32 -24.63
CA ALA A 337 3.87 -5.07 -23.80
C ALA A 337 3.89 -3.63 -23.28
N THR A 338 2.73 -3.00 -23.23
CA THR A 338 2.54 -1.69 -22.62
C THR A 338 2.49 -1.84 -21.13
N VAL A 339 3.45 -1.24 -20.44
CA VAL A 339 3.49 -1.19 -18.97
C VAL A 339 3.13 0.22 -18.52
N LYS A 340 2.08 0.31 -17.72
CA LYS A 340 1.65 1.56 -17.07
C LYS A 340 2.25 1.65 -15.68
N TYR A 341 2.84 2.79 -15.35
CA TYR A 341 3.53 3.01 -14.07
C TYR A 341 3.35 4.45 -13.61
N PHE A 342 3.63 4.71 -12.34
CA PHE A 342 3.44 6.04 -11.75
C PHE A 342 4.58 6.99 -12.14
N ASN A 343 5.81 6.65 -11.78
CA ASN A 343 7.05 7.37 -12.11
C ASN A 343 8.22 6.39 -12.05
N LEU A 344 9.41 6.88 -12.29
CA LEU A 344 10.64 6.10 -12.19
C LEU A 344 11.30 6.29 -10.81
N THR A 345 12.04 5.27 -10.34
CA THR A 345 12.88 5.40 -9.15
C THR A 345 14.10 6.28 -9.45
N PRO A 346 14.57 7.09 -8.49
CA PRO A 346 15.85 7.77 -8.63
C PRO A 346 17.00 6.77 -8.87
N GLY A 347 17.96 7.13 -9.69
CA GLY A 347 19.15 6.33 -9.98
C GLY A 347 18.92 5.19 -10.97
N ASP A 348 18.21 4.15 -10.56
CA ASP A 348 17.99 2.95 -11.40
C ASP A 348 16.92 3.14 -12.47
N GLU A 349 16.09 4.17 -12.37
CA GLU A 349 14.99 4.49 -13.28
C GLU A 349 14.04 3.29 -13.50
N LEU A 350 13.72 2.59 -12.41
CA LEU A 350 12.77 1.48 -12.44
C LEU A 350 11.33 1.99 -12.29
N PRO A 351 10.37 1.46 -13.08
CA PRO A 351 8.97 1.81 -12.97
C PRO A 351 8.41 1.53 -11.55
N ARG A 352 7.76 2.53 -10.95
CA ARG A 352 7.06 2.38 -9.66
C ARG A 352 5.62 1.94 -9.86
N PHE A 353 5.20 0.93 -9.12
CA PHE A 353 3.86 0.32 -9.20
C PHE A 353 3.48 -0.13 -10.62
N PRO A 354 4.37 -0.79 -11.38
CA PRO A 354 4.11 -1.13 -12.76
C PRO A 354 3.01 -2.20 -12.88
N TYR A 355 2.17 -2.06 -13.91
CA TYR A 355 1.24 -3.10 -14.32
C TYR A 355 1.06 -3.12 -15.84
N VAL A 356 0.97 -4.33 -16.37
CA VAL A 356 0.75 -4.57 -17.80
C VAL A 356 -0.68 -4.20 -18.16
N THR A 357 -0.86 -3.39 -19.19
CA THR A 357 -2.17 -2.99 -19.72
C THR A 357 -2.51 -3.64 -21.04
N ASN A 358 -1.51 -3.87 -21.88
CA ASN A 358 -1.69 -4.48 -23.19
C ASN A 358 -0.46 -5.36 -23.54
N ILE A 359 -0.68 -6.40 -24.32
CA ILE A 359 0.36 -7.29 -24.83
C ILE A 359 0.20 -7.35 -26.33
N ASP A 360 1.32 -7.32 -27.06
CA ASP A 360 1.37 -7.46 -28.52
C ASP A 360 0.66 -6.34 -29.28
N ARG A 361 0.84 -5.09 -28.83
CA ARG A 361 0.50 -3.96 -29.65
C ARG A 361 1.50 -3.89 -30.80
N GLU A 362 1.09 -4.16 -32.04
CA GLU A 362 1.87 -3.78 -33.20
C GLU A 362 2.13 -2.27 -33.08
N SER A 363 3.41 -1.89 -33.08
CA SER A 363 3.83 -0.50 -33.08
C SER A 363 3.21 0.18 -34.30
N TYR A 364 2.24 1.02 -34.10
CA TYR A 364 1.90 2.04 -35.10
C TYR A 364 3.02 3.09 -35.02
N GLU A 365 3.97 3.01 -35.92
CA GLU A 365 4.79 4.14 -36.29
C GLU A 365 3.94 5.19 -37.03
#